data_4efd1fab63c129375d26f4ed153a8dd1
#
_entry.id   4efd1fab63c129375d26f4ed153a8dd1
#
_cell.length_a   1.000
_cell.length_b   1.000
_cell.length_c   1.000
_cell.angle_alpha   90.00
_cell.angle_beta   90.00
_cell.angle_gamma   90.00
#
_symmetry.space_group_name_H-M   'P 1'
#
loop_
_entity.id
_entity.type
_entity.pdbx_description
1 polymer ?
#
loop_
_entity_poly.entity_id
_entity_poly.type
_entity_poly.pdbx_seq_one_letter_code
_entity_poly.pdbx_strand_id
1 'polypeptide(L)'
;MKDSMKKRLTYKNIEAFVFRLWEREVSEDKISEKENELLKHWKTFAEKDLDIAHLKESKERILSGLEHFFPQKDIVSIQRAKSFKTYFYKIAAVIILLLSLGGIFTYTMLIKLDVYLAKSEKRTVHLEDGSVITLLPGAELTVAKSFPASTRVVDLKGDAIFSVAKSKIHPFIVRADGFSTKVLGTVFKISQSGKRKAVDLYEGKVAVSSPGVPVSFLTPNQKWTNFGIAHTTAVVSLKPVKNSSGKVPAILSLSFNDVPLKEVVAVLESSYNTKVLYPKEAEDKKITADFTGGTVGENIESLAFILGLEVQKKENTYILKK
;
A
#
# COMPACT_ATOMS: atom_id res chain seq x y z
N MET A 1 20.88 -32.56 26.34
CA MET A 1 20.86 -31.08 26.45
C MET A 1 21.24 -30.34 25.14
N LYS A 2 22.20 -30.80 24.34
CA LYS A 2 22.58 -30.16 23.06
C LYS A 2 21.49 -30.19 21.97
N ASP A 3 20.71 -31.27 21.89
CA ASP A 3 19.66 -31.41 20.86
C ASP A 3 18.42 -30.50 21.09
N SER A 4 18.05 -30.30 22.34
CA SER A 4 16.95 -29.39 22.71
C SER A 4 17.26 -27.92 22.42
N MET A 5 18.54 -27.56 22.57
CA MET A 5 19.01 -26.19 22.30
C MET A 5 19.06 -25.90 20.79
N LYS A 6 19.44 -26.91 19.97
CA LYS A 6 19.47 -26.81 18.51
C LYS A 6 18.04 -26.69 17.93
N LYS A 7 17.07 -27.43 18.47
CA LYS A 7 15.64 -27.31 18.09
C LYS A 7 15.06 -25.94 18.45
N ARG A 8 15.39 -25.38 19.64
CA ARG A 8 14.91 -24.04 20.05
C ARG A 8 15.46 -22.90 19.18
N LEU A 9 16.74 -22.99 18.74
CA LEU A 9 17.34 -22.01 17.83
C LEU A 9 16.71 -22.05 16.43
N THR A 10 16.33 -23.25 15.95
CA THR A 10 15.66 -23.42 14.66
C THR A 10 14.24 -22.82 14.67
N TYR A 11 13.49 -23.00 15.76
CA TYR A 11 12.15 -22.42 15.91
C TYR A 11 12.16 -20.89 15.95
N LYS A 12 13.06 -20.29 16.72
CA LYS A 12 13.19 -18.80 16.77
C LYS A 12 13.56 -18.20 15.41
N ASN A 13 14.38 -18.89 14.63
CA ASN A 13 14.76 -18.43 13.29
C ASN A 13 13.59 -18.55 12.30
N ILE A 14 12.74 -19.58 12.43
CA ILE A 14 11.54 -19.77 11.62
C ILE A 14 10.50 -18.71 11.95
N GLU A 15 10.24 -18.42 13.22
CA GLU A 15 9.30 -17.37 13.63
C GLU A 15 9.74 -15.99 13.14
N ALA A 16 11.01 -15.64 13.29
CA ALA A 16 11.57 -14.39 12.80
C ALA A 16 11.51 -14.27 11.27
N PHE A 17 11.64 -15.38 10.55
CA PHE A 17 11.54 -15.43 9.10
C PHE A 17 10.09 -15.27 8.63
N VAL A 18 9.14 -15.99 9.25
CA VAL A 18 7.69 -15.86 8.95
C VAL A 18 7.20 -14.45 9.26
N PHE A 19 7.68 -13.84 10.35
CA PHE A 19 7.32 -12.48 10.74
C PHE A 19 7.79 -11.44 9.70
N ARG A 20 9.04 -11.57 9.19
CA ARG A 20 9.57 -10.72 8.10
C ARG A 20 8.82 -10.87 6.79
N LEU A 21 8.39 -12.09 6.44
CA LEU A 21 7.54 -12.34 5.26
C LEU A 21 6.16 -11.68 5.40
N TRP A 22 5.61 -11.68 6.62
CA TRP A 22 4.30 -11.11 6.89
C TRP A 22 4.33 -9.57 6.86
N GLU A 23 5.43 -8.94 7.32
CA GLU A 23 5.64 -7.49 7.25
C GLU A 23 5.99 -6.99 5.84
N ARG A 24 6.10 -7.85 4.84
CA ARG A 24 6.52 -7.53 3.47
C ARG A 24 7.88 -6.80 3.35
N GLU A 25 8.76 -6.99 4.30
CA GLU A 25 10.12 -6.39 4.24
C GLU A 25 11.07 -7.14 3.30
N VAL A 26 10.69 -8.33 2.82
CA VAL A 26 11.54 -9.15 1.95
C VAL A 26 10.84 -9.31 0.59
N SER A 27 11.41 -8.71 -0.47
CA SER A 27 11.09 -9.07 -1.85
C SER A 27 11.65 -10.47 -2.16
N GLU A 28 10.97 -11.26 -2.97
CA GLU A 28 11.37 -12.63 -3.34
C GLU A 28 12.83 -12.76 -3.82
N ASP A 29 13.41 -11.69 -4.37
CA ASP A 29 14.80 -11.64 -4.88
C ASP A 29 15.88 -11.54 -3.79
N LYS A 30 15.53 -11.43 -2.51
CA LYS A 30 16.46 -11.28 -1.37
C LYS A 30 16.42 -12.41 -0.37
N ILE A 31 15.78 -13.53 -0.71
CA ILE A 31 15.69 -14.70 0.15
C ILE A 31 16.99 -15.50 0.03
N SER A 32 17.66 -15.74 1.16
CA SER A 32 18.88 -16.54 1.16
C SER A 32 18.58 -18.01 0.80
N GLU A 33 19.57 -18.72 0.25
CA GLU A 33 19.45 -20.11 -0.18
C GLU A 33 18.91 -21.04 0.93
N LYS A 34 19.29 -20.78 2.20
CA LYS A 34 18.78 -21.48 3.39
C LYS A 34 17.31 -21.18 3.71
N GLU A 35 16.88 -19.96 3.46
CA GLU A 35 15.48 -19.54 3.68
C GLU A 35 14.57 -20.13 2.59
N ASN A 36 15.09 -20.28 1.38
CA ASN A 36 14.40 -20.92 0.26
C ASN A 36 14.23 -22.45 0.47
N GLU A 37 15.21 -23.10 1.09
CA GLU A 37 15.13 -24.51 1.51
C GLU A 37 14.08 -24.71 2.61
N LEU A 38 13.99 -23.80 3.57
CA LEU A 38 12.97 -23.79 4.63
C LEU A 38 11.56 -23.59 4.07
N LEU A 39 11.40 -22.70 3.09
CA LEU A 39 10.12 -22.49 2.39
C LEU A 39 9.67 -23.71 1.59
N LYS A 40 10.60 -24.39 0.89
CA LYS A 40 10.32 -25.64 0.19
C LYS A 40 9.90 -26.74 1.17
N HIS A 41 10.58 -26.84 2.30
CA HIS A 41 10.26 -27.81 3.33
C HIS A 41 8.89 -27.55 3.95
N TRP A 42 8.52 -26.29 4.13
CA TRP A 42 7.21 -25.88 4.68
C TRP A 42 6.07 -26.13 3.69
N LYS A 43 6.27 -25.83 2.41
CA LYS A 43 5.30 -26.14 1.34
C LYS A 43 5.03 -27.64 1.22
N THR A 44 6.07 -28.46 1.30
CA THR A 44 5.93 -29.93 1.30
C THR A 44 5.26 -30.49 2.57
N PHE A 45 5.33 -29.78 3.69
CA PHE A 45 4.60 -30.15 4.92
C PHE A 45 3.12 -29.79 4.86
N ALA A 46 2.78 -28.67 4.21
CA ALA A 46 1.39 -28.21 4.03
C ALA A 46 0.61 -29.06 2.99
N GLU A 47 1.31 -29.70 2.06
CA GLU A 47 0.72 -30.57 1.04
C GLU A 47 0.53 -32.04 1.49
N LYS A 48 1.08 -32.45 2.64
CA LYS A 48 0.74 -33.73 3.22
C LYS A 48 -0.67 -33.64 3.81
N ASP A 49 -1.62 -34.26 3.13
CA ASP A 49 -2.95 -34.53 3.67
C ASP A 49 -2.79 -35.06 5.11
N LEU A 50 -3.27 -34.28 6.08
CA LEU A 50 -3.36 -34.72 7.47
C LEU A 50 -4.35 -35.86 7.50
N ASP A 51 -3.82 -37.09 7.53
CA ASP A 51 -4.63 -38.31 7.69
C ASP A 51 -5.37 -38.21 9.03
N ILE A 52 -6.69 -37.92 8.94
CA ILE A 52 -7.58 -37.74 10.09
C ILE A 52 -7.56 -39.02 10.98
N ALA A 53 -7.31 -40.17 10.39
CA ALA A 53 -7.15 -41.43 11.12
C ALA A 53 -5.91 -41.40 12.02
N HIS A 54 -4.79 -40.87 11.53
CA HIS A 54 -3.54 -40.77 12.29
C HIS A 54 -3.63 -39.72 13.43
N LEU A 55 -4.41 -38.66 13.24
CA LEU A 55 -4.70 -37.67 14.29
C LEU A 55 -5.57 -38.27 15.42
N LYS A 56 -6.55 -39.11 15.06
CA LYS A 56 -7.41 -39.78 16.03
C LYS A 56 -6.62 -40.78 16.87
N GLU A 57 -5.76 -41.59 16.23
CA GLU A 57 -4.88 -42.55 16.90
C GLU A 57 -3.84 -41.86 17.80
N SER A 58 -3.27 -40.72 17.36
CA SER A 58 -2.35 -39.90 18.17
C SER A 58 -3.05 -39.31 19.37
N LYS A 59 -4.28 -38.84 19.23
CA LYS A 59 -5.11 -38.30 20.32
C LYS A 59 -5.42 -39.39 21.36
N GLU A 60 -5.80 -40.58 20.94
CA GLU A 60 -6.08 -41.67 21.85
C GLU A 60 -4.81 -42.15 22.58
N ARG A 61 -3.65 -42.16 21.91
CA ARG A 61 -2.35 -42.50 22.51
C ARG A 61 -1.91 -41.47 23.55
N ILE A 62 -2.15 -40.18 23.31
CA ILE A 62 -1.88 -39.11 24.26
C ILE A 62 -2.83 -39.18 25.44
N LEU A 63 -4.12 -39.41 25.23
CA LEU A 63 -5.12 -39.55 26.27
C LEU A 63 -4.85 -40.74 27.17
N SER A 64 -4.52 -41.93 26.60
CA SER A 64 -4.17 -43.11 27.40
C SER A 64 -2.85 -42.92 28.19
N GLY A 65 -1.89 -42.18 27.64
CA GLY A 65 -0.67 -41.79 28.38
C GLY A 65 -0.94 -40.83 29.52
N LEU A 66 -1.92 -39.93 29.36
CA LEU A 66 -2.31 -38.99 30.41
C LEU A 66 -3.13 -39.63 31.53
N GLU A 67 -3.95 -40.67 31.24
CA GLU A 67 -4.70 -41.43 32.26
C GLU A 67 -3.78 -42.07 33.31
N HIS A 68 -2.55 -42.41 32.94
CA HIS A 68 -1.55 -42.98 33.86
C HIS A 68 -0.94 -41.96 34.81
N PHE A 69 -1.00 -40.67 34.49
CA PHE A 69 -0.49 -39.59 35.31
C PHE A 69 -1.55 -38.97 36.24
N PHE A 70 -2.84 -39.24 36.01
CA PHE A 70 -3.92 -38.75 36.86
C PHE A 70 -4.53 -39.94 37.59
N PRO A 71 -4.13 -40.26 38.85
CA PRO A 71 -4.77 -41.35 39.61
C PRO A 71 -6.27 -41.03 39.69
N GLN A 72 -7.09 -42.02 39.34
CA GLN A 72 -8.53 -41.95 39.52
C GLN A 72 -8.80 -41.66 41.01
N LYS A 73 -9.14 -40.47 41.29
CA LYS A 73 -9.63 -40.08 42.62
C LYS A 73 -11.02 -40.61 42.71
N ASP A 74 -11.23 -41.52 43.69
CA ASP A 74 -12.56 -42.07 44.02
C ASP A 74 -13.58 -40.92 44.01
N ILE A 75 -14.68 -41.17 43.30
CA ILE A 75 -15.79 -40.24 43.20
C ILE A 75 -16.44 -40.17 44.58
N VAL A 76 -15.93 -39.31 45.44
CA VAL A 76 -16.66 -38.87 46.61
C VAL A 76 -17.91 -38.18 46.12
N SER A 77 -19.06 -38.83 46.40
CA SER A 77 -20.39 -38.30 46.05
C SER A 77 -20.56 -36.93 46.73
N ILE A 78 -20.26 -35.88 45.99
CA ILE A 78 -20.50 -34.53 46.44
C ILE A 78 -22.02 -34.35 46.40
N GLN A 79 -22.62 -34.38 47.59
CA GLN A 79 -24.00 -33.97 47.77
C GLN A 79 -24.23 -32.61 47.13
N ARG A 80 -25.20 -32.55 46.22
CA ARG A 80 -25.60 -31.35 45.49
C ARG A 80 -25.86 -30.19 46.46
N ALA A 81 -24.92 -29.33 46.68
CA ALA A 81 -25.21 -27.98 47.20
C ALA A 81 -26.06 -27.25 46.18
N LYS A 82 -27.37 -27.28 46.44
CA LYS A 82 -28.33 -26.42 45.72
C LYS A 82 -27.93 -24.98 45.91
N SER A 83 -27.82 -24.19 44.81
CA SER A 83 -27.82 -22.72 44.79
C SER A 83 -26.52 -21.97 44.44
N PHE A 84 -25.38 -22.58 44.20
CA PHE A 84 -24.23 -21.80 43.74
C PHE A 84 -24.22 -21.51 42.22
N LYS A 85 -24.82 -22.37 41.41
CA LYS A 85 -24.80 -22.23 39.93
C LYS A 85 -25.53 -20.97 39.42
N THR A 86 -26.66 -20.63 40.04
CA THR A 86 -27.45 -19.45 39.60
C THR A 86 -26.75 -18.13 39.92
N TYR A 87 -25.87 -18.10 40.97
CA TYR A 87 -25.10 -16.91 41.29
C TYR A 87 -23.94 -16.72 40.31
N PHE A 88 -23.28 -17.80 39.90
CA PHE A 88 -22.22 -17.74 38.88
C PHE A 88 -22.73 -17.29 37.53
N TYR A 89 -23.91 -17.71 37.09
CA TYR A 89 -24.50 -17.21 35.83
C TYR A 89 -24.84 -15.73 35.91
N LYS A 90 -25.29 -15.23 37.06
CA LYS A 90 -25.55 -13.79 37.24
C LYS A 90 -24.25 -12.98 37.21
N ILE A 91 -23.19 -13.43 37.84
CA ILE A 91 -21.88 -12.79 37.83
C ILE A 91 -21.29 -12.84 36.40
N ALA A 92 -21.35 -13.99 35.71
CA ALA A 92 -20.89 -14.14 34.34
C ALA A 92 -21.64 -13.21 33.38
N ALA A 93 -22.97 -13.08 33.56
CA ALA A 93 -23.78 -12.14 32.77
C ALA A 93 -23.38 -10.69 32.98
N VAL A 94 -23.10 -10.28 34.23
CA VAL A 94 -22.59 -8.94 34.55
C VAL A 94 -21.20 -8.70 33.94
N ILE A 95 -20.31 -9.68 34.03
CA ILE A 95 -18.96 -9.56 33.43
C ILE A 95 -19.06 -9.43 31.90
N ILE A 96 -19.89 -10.26 31.24
CA ILE A 96 -20.13 -10.18 29.80
C ILE A 96 -20.73 -8.82 29.43
N LEU A 97 -21.69 -8.33 30.21
CA LEU A 97 -22.29 -6.99 29.99
C LEU A 97 -21.23 -5.88 30.13
N LEU A 98 -20.39 -5.92 31.15
CA LEU A 98 -19.31 -4.94 31.34
C LEU A 98 -18.26 -5.02 30.23
N LEU A 99 -17.88 -6.23 29.81
CA LEU A 99 -16.95 -6.41 28.70
C LEU A 99 -17.57 -5.93 27.37
N SER A 100 -18.86 -6.20 27.14
CA SER A 100 -19.54 -5.72 25.93
C SER A 100 -19.69 -4.21 25.93
N LEU A 101 -20.08 -3.59 27.05
CA LEU A 101 -20.15 -2.13 27.20
C LEU A 101 -18.77 -1.48 27.08
N GLY A 102 -17.76 -2.07 27.74
CA GLY A 102 -16.35 -1.65 27.60
C GLY A 102 -15.85 -1.78 26.16
N GLY A 103 -16.16 -2.89 25.49
CA GLY A 103 -15.84 -3.10 24.08
C GLY A 103 -16.54 -2.10 23.15
N ILE A 104 -17.83 -1.82 23.37
CA ILE A 104 -18.58 -0.81 22.61
C ILE A 104 -18.02 0.59 22.90
N PHE A 105 -17.70 0.90 24.14
CA PHE A 105 -17.15 2.19 24.53
C PHE A 105 -15.77 2.41 23.91
N THR A 106 -14.88 1.43 23.99
CA THR A 106 -13.55 1.50 23.34
C THR A 106 -13.68 1.56 21.82
N TYR A 107 -14.57 0.75 21.22
CA TYR A 107 -14.88 0.81 19.79
C TYR A 107 -15.37 2.20 19.37
N THR A 108 -16.32 2.81 20.09
CA THR A 108 -16.84 4.13 19.74
C THR A 108 -15.82 5.26 20.01
N MET A 109 -14.92 5.12 20.97
CA MET A 109 -13.89 6.13 21.25
C MET A 109 -12.69 6.03 20.32
N LEU A 110 -12.26 4.80 19.94
CA LEU A 110 -11.05 4.58 19.13
C LEU A 110 -11.32 4.56 17.62
N ILE A 111 -12.56 4.23 17.20
CA ILE A 111 -12.90 4.02 15.78
C ILE A 111 -13.75 5.16 15.20
N LYS A 112 -14.20 6.12 16.02
CA LYS A 112 -14.87 7.29 15.46
C LYS A 112 -13.93 8.06 14.56
N LEU A 113 -14.38 8.27 13.31
CA LEU A 113 -13.72 9.09 12.31
C LEU A 113 -14.32 10.50 12.36
N ASP A 114 -13.48 11.51 12.34
CA ASP A 114 -13.92 12.88 12.12
C ASP A 114 -13.93 13.16 10.63
N VAL A 115 -15.11 13.50 10.09
CA VAL A 115 -15.31 13.78 8.67
C VAL A 115 -15.51 15.28 8.48
N TYR A 116 -14.61 15.87 7.69
CA TYR A 116 -14.66 17.28 7.32
C TYR A 116 -15.05 17.39 5.84
N LEU A 117 -16.21 17.98 5.57
CA LEU A 117 -16.73 18.17 4.22
C LEU A 117 -16.67 19.66 3.85
N ALA A 118 -16.11 19.97 2.69
CA ALA A 118 -16.19 21.27 2.03
C ALA A 118 -17.30 21.24 0.96
N LYS A 119 -18.48 21.73 1.27
CA LYS A 119 -19.64 21.70 0.34
C LYS A 119 -19.40 22.58 -0.88
N SER A 120 -19.74 23.85 -0.81
CA SER A 120 -19.65 24.82 -1.93
C SER A 120 -18.47 25.76 -1.81
N GLU A 121 -17.88 25.89 -0.63
CA GLU A 121 -16.78 26.81 -0.34
C GLU A 121 -15.58 26.05 0.18
N LYS A 122 -14.39 26.69 0.11
CA LYS A 122 -13.18 26.16 0.71
C LYS A 122 -13.35 26.07 2.22
N ARG A 123 -12.87 24.95 2.80
CA ARG A 123 -12.89 24.75 4.24
C ARG A 123 -11.48 24.49 4.75
N THR A 124 -11.03 25.29 5.70
CA THR A 124 -9.76 25.07 6.39
C THR A 124 -9.98 24.20 7.62
N VAL A 125 -9.17 23.17 7.77
CA VAL A 125 -9.17 22.22 8.89
C VAL A 125 -7.80 22.30 9.55
N HIS A 126 -7.78 22.54 10.86
CA HIS A 126 -6.59 22.48 11.70
C HIS A 126 -6.57 21.13 12.41
N LEU A 127 -5.50 20.36 12.21
CA LEU A 127 -5.31 19.08 12.86
C LEU A 127 -4.53 19.25 14.16
N GLU A 128 -4.66 18.27 15.07
CA GLU A 128 -4.01 18.29 16.40
C GLU A 128 -2.47 18.27 16.34
N ASP A 129 -1.90 17.76 15.23
CA ASP A 129 -0.45 17.77 14.98
C ASP A 129 0.10 19.14 14.51
N GLY A 130 -0.75 20.15 14.39
CA GLY A 130 -0.44 21.48 13.86
C GLY A 130 -0.47 21.58 12.33
N SER A 131 -0.84 20.51 11.63
CA SER A 131 -1.04 20.55 10.18
C SER A 131 -2.32 21.32 9.82
N VAL A 132 -2.28 22.04 8.69
CA VAL A 132 -3.40 22.82 8.17
C VAL A 132 -3.77 22.29 6.79
N ILE A 133 -5.03 21.90 6.61
CA ILE A 133 -5.55 21.37 5.36
C ILE A 133 -6.64 22.32 4.84
N THR A 134 -6.48 22.80 3.60
CA THR A 134 -7.52 23.58 2.91
C THR A 134 -8.21 22.68 1.90
N LEU A 135 -9.41 22.22 2.24
CA LEU A 135 -10.29 21.48 1.36
C LEU A 135 -10.90 22.38 0.31
N LEU A 136 -10.87 21.99 -0.95
CA LEU A 136 -11.55 22.69 -2.02
C LEU A 136 -13.02 22.23 -2.10
N PRO A 137 -13.91 22.97 -2.78
CA PRO A 137 -15.31 22.63 -2.91
C PRO A 137 -15.52 21.18 -3.37
N GLY A 138 -16.41 20.44 -2.68
CA GLY A 138 -16.68 19.03 -2.93
C GLY A 138 -15.71 18.06 -2.27
N ALA A 139 -14.64 18.53 -1.62
CA ALA A 139 -13.67 17.65 -0.98
C ALA A 139 -14.13 17.19 0.41
N GLU A 140 -13.74 15.96 0.75
CA GLU A 140 -13.97 15.31 2.05
C GLU A 140 -12.65 14.82 2.62
N LEU A 141 -12.38 15.17 3.88
CA LEU A 141 -11.24 14.69 4.64
C LEU A 141 -11.74 13.85 5.81
N THR A 142 -11.23 12.64 5.93
CA THR A 142 -11.53 11.74 7.05
C THR A 142 -10.28 11.56 7.90
N VAL A 143 -10.41 11.79 9.20
CA VAL A 143 -9.34 11.71 10.19
C VAL A 143 -9.77 10.80 11.33
N ALA A 144 -8.92 9.86 11.74
CA ALA A 144 -9.21 9.02 12.89
C ALA A 144 -9.13 9.84 14.20
N LYS A 145 -9.99 9.56 15.18
CA LYS A 145 -9.94 10.21 16.49
C LYS A 145 -8.65 9.93 17.28
N SER A 146 -7.95 8.86 16.93
CA SER A 146 -6.63 8.54 17.48
C SER A 146 -5.49 9.34 16.84
N PHE A 147 -5.80 10.25 15.94
CA PHE A 147 -4.81 11.17 15.35
C PHE A 147 -4.40 12.26 16.37
N PRO A 148 -3.09 12.61 16.48
CA PRO A 148 -1.96 12.00 15.80
C PRO A 148 -1.49 10.70 16.48
N ALA A 149 -1.20 9.67 15.69
CA ALA A 149 -0.59 8.41 16.13
C ALA A 149 0.90 8.36 15.73
N SER A 150 1.56 7.21 15.91
CA SER A 150 2.94 6.97 15.43
C SER A 150 3.09 7.26 13.93
N THR A 151 2.03 7.04 13.16
CA THR A 151 1.87 7.47 11.76
C THR A 151 0.62 8.32 11.66
N ARG A 152 0.75 9.51 11.08
CA ARG A 152 -0.34 10.47 10.91
C ARG A 152 -1.06 10.17 9.59
N VAL A 153 -2.19 9.47 9.65
CA VAL A 153 -2.92 9.01 8.46
C VAL A 153 -4.23 9.76 8.31
N VAL A 154 -4.50 10.24 7.11
CA VAL A 154 -5.78 10.85 6.73
C VAL A 154 -6.24 10.29 5.37
N ASP A 155 -7.55 10.22 5.17
CA ASP A 155 -8.15 9.81 3.91
C ASP A 155 -8.77 11.04 3.23
N LEU A 156 -8.45 11.25 1.95
CA LEU A 156 -8.92 12.39 1.16
C LEU A 156 -9.73 11.92 -0.05
N LYS A 157 -10.90 12.51 -0.21
CA LYS A 157 -11.66 12.50 -1.47
C LYS A 157 -11.74 13.93 -2.00
N GLY A 158 -11.55 14.11 -3.30
CA GLY A 158 -11.53 15.44 -3.93
C GLY A 158 -10.20 16.16 -3.79
N ASP A 159 -10.22 17.49 -3.89
CA ASP A 159 -9.04 18.33 -4.01
C ASP A 159 -8.72 19.03 -2.68
N ALA A 160 -7.44 19.03 -2.28
CA ALA A 160 -7.02 19.75 -1.08
C ALA A 160 -5.58 20.26 -1.16
N ILE A 161 -5.29 21.31 -0.40
CA ILE A 161 -3.95 21.83 -0.17
C ILE A 161 -3.57 21.48 1.27
N PHE A 162 -2.39 20.89 1.43
CA PHE A 162 -1.83 20.46 2.69
C PHE A 162 -0.64 21.34 3.06
N SER A 163 -0.64 21.85 4.27
CA SER A 163 0.51 22.44 4.94
C SER A 163 0.80 21.57 6.17
N VAL A 164 1.66 20.56 6.00
CA VAL A 164 1.91 19.53 7.01
C VAL A 164 3.00 20.00 7.98
N ALA A 165 2.73 19.89 9.28
CA ALA A 165 3.69 20.18 10.33
C ALA A 165 4.91 19.27 10.26
N LYS A 166 6.13 19.84 10.45
CA LYS A 166 7.40 19.10 10.32
C LYS A 166 7.56 18.09 11.47
N SER A 167 7.74 16.80 11.11
CA SER A 167 8.09 15.73 12.05
C SER A 167 8.92 14.67 11.32
N LYS A 168 10.15 14.44 11.79
CA LYS A 168 11.07 13.45 11.18
C LYS A 168 10.72 12.02 11.56
N ILE A 169 10.07 11.83 12.71
CA ILE A 169 9.80 10.51 13.29
C ILE A 169 8.34 10.05 13.10
N HIS A 170 7.41 10.98 12.83
CA HIS A 170 6.01 10.65 12.60
C HIS A 170 5.62 11.06 11.17
N PRO A 171 5.70 10.16 10.20
CA PRO A 171 5.31 10.45 8.82
C PRO A 171 3.83 10.78 8.72
N PHE A 172 3.48 11.71 7.81
CA PHE A 172 2.11 12.04 7.46
C PHE A 172 1.76 11.37 6.14
N ILE A 173 0.68 10.60 6.13
CA ILE A 173 0.23 9.84 4.96
C ILE A 173 -1.17 10.33 4.58
N VAL A 174 -1.33 10.77 3.33
CA VAL A 174 -2.65 11.00 2.74
C VAL A 174 -2.97 9.83 1.83
N ARG A 175 -4.05 9.12 2.14
CA ARG A 175 -4.64 8.12 1.24
C ARG A 175 -5.63 8.82 0.33
N ALA A 176 -5.51 8.57 -0.95
CA ALA A 176 -6.34 9.13 -2.00
C ALA A 176 -6.86 8.01 -2.90
N ASP A 177 -7.73 8.35 -3.87
CA ASP A 177 -8.28 7.37 -4.78
C ASP A 177 -7.19 6.82 -5.72
N GLY A 178 -6.76 5.57 -5.50
CA GLY A 178 -5.77 4.86 -6.30
C GLY A 178 -4.30 5.26 -6.07
N PHE A 179 -3.99 6.10 -5.07
CA PHE A 179 -2.61 6.42 -4.70
C PHE A 179 -2.52 6.91 -3.24
N SER A 180 -1.31 6.99 -2.72
CA SER A 180 -1.03 7.61 -1.43
C SER A 180 0.20 8.51 -1.49
N THR A 181 0.25 9.52 -0.61
CA THR A 181 1.41 10.38 -0.44
C THR A 181 1.96 10.24 0.97
N LYS A 182 3.29 10.19 1.10
CA LYS A 182 4.00 10.16 2.38
C LYS A 182 4.93 11.35 2.48
N VAL A 183 4.82 12.13 3.57
CA VAL A 183 5.59 13.35 3.80
C VAL A 183 6.05 13.47 5.26
N LEU A 184 7.06 14.32 5.52
CA LEU A 184 7.59 14.59 6.87
C LEU A 184 7.44 16.04 7.32
N GLY A 185 6.82 16.89 6.48
CA GLY A 185 6.65 18.33 6.72
C GLY A 185 6.80 19.10 5.42
N THR A 186 5.68 19.35 4.75
CA THR A 186 5.65 19.60 3.31
C THR A 186 4.43 20.44 2.98
N VAL A 187 4.56 21.33 2.01
CA VAL A 187 3.42 22.06 1.43
C VAL A 187 3.17 21.50 0.03
N PHE A 188 1.99 20.92 -0.17
CA PHE A 188 1.62 20.29 -1.44
C PHE A 188 0.11 20.33 -1.68
N LYS A 189 -0.29 20.16 -2.93
CA LYS A 189 -1.70 20.03 -3.34
C LYS A 189 -1.96 18.66 -3.92
N ILE A 190 -3.08 18.07 -3.56
CA ILE A 190 -3.65 16.89 -4.22
C ILE A 190 -4.86 17.33 -5.04
N SER A 191 -4.92 16.85 -6.29
CA SER A 191 -6.06 17.04 -7.19
C SER A 191 -6.55 15.68 -7.67
N GLN A 192 -7.84 15.40 -7.44
CA GLN A 192 -8.51 14.15 -7.80
C GLN A 192 -9.75 14.39 -8.66
N SER A 193 -10.10 15.67 -8.89
CA SER A 193 -11.24 16.03 -9.72
C SER A 193 -10.97 15.63 -11.18
N GLY A 194 -11.83 14.76 -11.73
CA GLY A 194 -11.70 14.24 -13.07
C GLY A 194 -10.88 12.96 -13.18
N LYS A 195 -10.54 12.57 -14.43
CA LYS A 195 -9.84 11.31 -14.72
C LYS A 195 -8.37 11.35 -14.28
N ARG A 196 -7.73 12.51 -14.39
CA ARG A 196 -6.30 12.69 -14.05
C ARG A 196 -6.13 13.03 -12.59
N LYS A 197 -5.32 12.25 -11.88
CA LYS A 197 -4.92 12.52 -10.50
C LYS A 197 -3.58 13.23 -10.51
N ALA A 198 -3.35 14.15 -9.57
CA ALA A 198 -2.10 14.89 -9.52
C ALA A 198 -1.71 15.27 -8.08
N VAL A 199 -0.40 15.38 -7.86
CA VAL A 199 0.22 15.90 -6.64
C VAL A 199 1.21 16.99 -7.04
N ASP A 200 0.94 18.24 -6.69
CA ASP A 200 1.82 19.39 -6.93
C ASP A 200 2.62 19.67 -5.65
N LEU A 201 3.94 19.67 -5.73
CA LEU A 201 4.81 19.95 -4.59
C LEU A 201 5.34 21.39 -4.62
N TYR A 202 5.11 22.11 -3.54
CA TYR A 202 5.58 23.51 -3.35
C TYR A 202 6.81 23.59 -2.43
N GLU A 203 6.79 22.88 -1.27
CA GLU A 203 7.89 22.88 -0.31
C GLU A 203 8.09 21.50 0.31
N GLY A 204 9.34 21.10 0.55
CA GLY A 204 9.71 19.86 1.20
C GLY A 204 9.94 18.71 0.23
N LYS A 205 9.54 17.50 0.60
CA LYS A 205 9.64 16.27 -0.21
C LYS A 205 8.38 15.43 -0.07
N VAL A 206 7.93 14.83 -1.15
CA VAL A 206 6.78 13.92 -1.19
C VAL A 206 7.21 12.61 -1.83
N ALA A 207 6.87 11.49 -1.21
CA ALA A 207 6.87 10.18 -1.86
C ALA A 207 5.43 9.86 -2.26
N VAL A 208 5.19 9.57 -3.54
CA VAL A 208 3.89 9.17 -4.09
C VAL A 208 3.96 7.70 -4.46
N SER A 209 3.06 6.91 -3.88
CA SER A 209 2.91 5.48 -4.18
C SER A 209 1.60 5.25 -4.92
N SER A 210 1.67 4.57 -6.05
CA SER A 210 0.50 4.11 -6.82
C SER A 210 0.67 2.62 -7.13
N PRO A 211 -0.41 1.81 -7.12
CA PRO A 211 -0.29 0.38 -7.38
C PRO A 211 0.35 0.08 -8.73
N GLY A 212 1.23 -0.91 -8.76
CA GLY A 212 1.81 -1.44 -9.99
C GLY A 212 2.92 -0.60 -10.63
N VAL A 213 3.30 0.55 -10.04
CA VAL A 213 4.41 1.39 -10.54
C VAL A 213 5.39 1.74 -9.42
N PRO A 214 6.65 2.06 -9.73
CA PRO A 214 7.64 2.49 -8.75
C PRO A 214 7.19 3.72 -7.97
N VAL A 215 7.65 3.84 -6.71
CA VAL A 215 7.41 5.04 -5.90
C VAL A 215 8.09 6.24 -6.53
N SER A 216 7.33 7.31 -6.74
CA SER A 216 7.84 8.57 -7.28
C SER A 216 8.22 9.51 -6.13
N PHE A 217 9.43 10.07 -6.18
CA PHE A 217 9.89 11.08 -5.21
C PHE A 217 9.88 12.46 -5.86
N LEU A 218 9.16 13.39 -5.24
CA LEU A 218 9.06 14.77 -5.72
C LEU A 218 9.96 15.70 -4.91
N THR A 219 10.56 16.66 -5.62
CA THR A 219 11.21 17.85 -5.06
C THR A 219 10.39 19.10 -5.38
N PRO A 220 10.63 20.25 -4.74
CA PRO A 220 9.85 21.45 -4.97
C PRO A 220 9.75 21.87 -6.45
N ASN A 221 8.59 22.35 -6.85
CA ASN A 221 8.22 22.66 -8.24
C ASN A 221 8.11 21.43 -9.16
N GLN A 222 7.86 20.26 -8.61
CA GLN A 222 7.52 19.06 -9.37
C GLN A 222 6.07 18.67 -9.15
N LYS A 223 5.51 18.00 -10.14
CA LYS A 223 4.16 17.46 -10.17
C LYS A 223 4.20 16.00 -10.56
N TRP A 224 3.55 15.16 -9.77
CA TRP A 224 3.21 13.79 -10.14
C TRP A 224 1.81 13.76 -10.78
N THR A 225 1.60 12.91 -11.79
CA THR A 225 0.29 12.67 -12.40
C THR A 225 0.19 11.25 -12.94
N ASN A 226 -1.04 10.70 -12.98
CA ASN A 226 -1.33 9.37 -13.52
C ASN A 226 -2.06 9.37 -14.87
N PHE A 227 -2.26 10.50 -15.51
CA PHE A 227 -2.99 10.67 -16.77
C PHE A 227 -4.41 10.09 -16.85
N GLY A 228 -4.93 9.47 -15.78
CA GLY A 228 -6.19 8.73 -15.78
C GLY A 228 -6.09 7.33 -16.40
N ILE A 229 -4.88 6.82 -16.62
CA ILE A 229 -4.57 5.49 -17.14
C ILE A 229 -3.97 4.68 -15.99
N ALA A 230 -4.48 3.45 -15.81
CA ALA A 230 -3.97 2.54 -14.78
C ALA A 230 -2.48 2.23 -15.00
N HIS A 231 -1.72 2.09 -13.92
CA HIS A 231 -0.30 1.75 -13.94
C HIS A 231 0.57 2.68 -14.80
N THR A 232 0.14 3.94 -14.93
CA THR A 232 0.86 4.96 -15.69
C THR A 232 1.06 6.18 -14.80
N THR A 233 2.31 6.63 -14.66
CA THR A 233 2.64 7.81 -13.87
C THR A 233 3.72 8.65 -14.52
N ALA A 234 3.70 9.95 -14.27
CA ALA A 234 4.78 10.85 -14.66
C ALA A 234 5.12 11.84 -13.56
N VAL A 235 6.37 12.24 -13.52
CA VAL A 235 6.84 13.41 -12.78
C VAL A 235 7.21 14.49 -13.81
N VAL A 236 6.60 15.65 -13.66
CA VAL A 236 6.83 16.79 -14.54
C VAL A 236 7.30 18.01 -13.74
N SER A 237 8.12 18.89 -14.36
CA SER A 237 8.49 20.15 -13.75
C SER A 237 7.36 21.16 -13.90
N LEU A 238 7.00 21.87 -12.81
CA LEU A 238 6.07 23.00 -12.85
C LEU A 238 6.73 24.26 -13.41
N LYS A 239 8.07 24.32 -13.45
CA LYS A 239 8.79 25.40 -14.13
C LYS A 239 8.84 25.10 -15.61
N PRO A 240 8.24 25.94 -16.47
CA PRO A 240 8.28 25.74 -17.90
C PRO A 240 9.70 25.85 -18.42
N VAL A 241 10.12 24.90 -19.27
CA VAL A 241 11.36 24.98 -20.03
C VAL A 241 11.03 25.67 -21.37
N LYS A 242 11.87 26.64 -21.77
CA LYS A 242 11.75 27.25 -23.11
C LYS A 242 12.26 26.27 -24.15
N ASN A 243 11.36 25.66 -24.91
CA ASN A 243 11.69 24.94 -26.13
C ASN A 243 11.35 25.80 -27.35
N SER A 244 11.86 25.45 -28.52
CA SER A 244 11.60 26.14 -29.80
C SER A 244 10.11 26.29 -30.17
N SER A 245 9.22 25.53 -29.53
CA SER A 245 7.76 25.55 -29.74
C SER A 245 6.97 26.23 -28.61
N GLY A 246 7.63 26.91 -27.64
CA GLY A 246 6.99 27.60 -26.53
C GLY A 246 7.36 27.03 -25.14
N LYS A 247 6.66 27.50 -24.09
CA LYS A 247 6.87 27.03 -22.72
C LYS A 247 6.09 25.73 -22.48
N VAL A 248 6.77 24.59 -22.47
CA VAL A 248 6.18 23.27 -22.16
C VAL A 248 6.73 22.74 -20.83
N PRO A 249 5.91 22.11 -19.98
CA PRO A 249 6.41 21.42 -18.79
C PRO A 249 7.43 20.36 -19.17
N ALA A 250 8.61 20.36 -18.53
CA ALA A 250 9.59 19.30 -18.75
C ALA A 250 9.14 18.02 -18.04
N ILE A 251 9.06 16.92 -18.77
CA ILE A 251 8.84 15.59 -18.20
C ILE A 251 10.17 15.11 -17.62
N LEU A 252 10.16 14.74 -16.35
CA LEU A 252 11.32 14.27 -15.62
C LEU A 252 11.39 12.76 -15.54
N SER A 253 10.24 12.12 -15.42
CA SER A 253 10.09 10.66 -15.54
C SER A 253 8.71 10.29 -16.04
N LEU A 254 8.62 9.13 -16.69
CA LEU A 254 7.38 8.59 -17.23
C LEU A 254 7.43 7.07 -17.10
N SER A 255 6.56 6.50 -16.27
CA SER A 255 6.57 5.08 -15.94
C SER A 255 5.29 4.41 -16.41
N PHE A 256 5.44 3.28 -17.06
CA PHE A 256 4.37 2.39 -17.52
C PHE A 256 4.60 0.99 -16.99
N ASN A 257 3.54 0.30 -16.57
CA ASN A 257 3.60 -1.10 -16.21
C ASN A 257 2.40 -1.87 -16.79
N ASP A 258 2.66 -2.79 -17.71
CA ASP A 258 1.64 -3.60 -18.40
C ASP A 258 0.57 -2.75 -19.12
N VAL A 259 0.98 -1.63 -19.76
CA VAL A 259 0.08 -0.67 -20.42
C VAL A 259 0.06 -0.96 -21.94
N PRO A 260 -1.12 -0.99 -22.60
CA PRO A 260 -1.20 -1.16 -24.05
C PRO A 260 -0.45 -0.05 -24.81
N LEU A 261 0.24 -0.40 -25.89
CA LEU A 261 1.02 0.55 -26.69
C LEU A 261 0.22 1.78 -27.12
N LYS A 262 -1.05 1.61 -27.50
CA LYS A 262 -1.94 2.72 -27.88
C LYS A 262 -2.07 3.76 -26.78
N GLU A 263 -2.14 3.34 -25.51
CA GLU A 263 -2.24 4.24 -24.38
C GLU A 263 -0.88 4.90 -24.05
N VAL A 264 0.21 4.13 -24.17
CA VAL A 264 1.59 4.65 -24.06
C VAL A 264 1.83 5.76 -25.07
N VAL A 265 1.49 5.51 -26.34
CA VAL A 265 1.63 6.48 -27.43
C VAL A 265 0.77 7.72 -27.17
N ALA A 266 -0.49 7.56 -26.76
CA ALA A 266 -1.37 8.69 -26.44
C ALA A 266 -0.79 9.58 -25.33
N VAL A 267 -0.15 8.98 -24.31
CA VAL A 267 0.55 9.71 -23.25
C VAL A 267 1.77 10.45 -23.80
N LEU A 268 2.60 9.80 -24.61
CA LEU A 268 3.78 10.43 -25.23
C LEU A 268 3.37 11.60 -26.15
N GLU A 269 2.39 11.41 -27.02
CA GLU A 269 1.87 12.45 -27.92
C GLU A 269 1.35 13.66 -27.15
N SER A 270 0.50 13.41 -26.12
CA SER A 270 -0.07 14.48 -25.30
C SER A 270 0.97 15.19 -24.43
N SER A 271 2.02 14.51 -24.03
CA SER A 271 3.04 15.00 -23.11
C SER A 271 4.13 15.80 -23.82
N TYR A 272 4.49 15.39 -25.03
CA TYR A 272 5.58 16.00 -25.81
C TYR A 272 5.10 16.82 -27.01
N ASN A 273 3.79 16.91 -27.21
CA ASN A 273 3.17 17.58 -28.39
C ASN A 273 3.78 17.06 -29.71
N THR A 274 3.91 15.76 -29.83
CA THR A 274 4.47 15.05 -31.01
C THR A 274 3.46 14.06 -31.55
N LYS A 275 3.73 13.46 -32.71
CA LYS A 275 2.93 12.39 -33.30
C LYS A 275 3.77 11.12 -33.41
N VAL A 276 3.20 9.97 -33.08
CA VAL A 276 3.85 8.66 -33.14
C VAL A 276 3.00 7.70 -33.92
N LEU A 277 3.50 7.28 -35.09
CA LEU A 277 2.86 6.27 -35.95
C LEU A 277 3.51 4.92 -35.64
N TYR A 278 2.71 3.88 -35.51
CA TYR A 278 3.17 2.53 -35.20
C TYR A 278 2.34 1.49 -35.96
N PRO A 279 2.88 0.27 -36.19
CA PRO A 279 2.13 -0.81 -36.86
C PRO A 279 0.90 -1.20 -36.04
N LYS A 280 -0.25 -1.37 -36.73
CA LYS A 280 -1.53 -1.69 -36.09
C LYS A 280 -1.48 -2.99 -35.27
N GLU A 281 -0.67 -3.94 -35.68
CA GLU A 281 -0.45 -5.23 -35.02
C GLU A 281 0.22 -5.07 -33.65
N ALA A 282 0.84 -3.92 -33.34
CA ALA A 282 1.47 -3.62 -32.08
C ALA A 282 0.55 -2.88 -31.08
N GLU A 283 -0.64 -2.45 -31.52
CA GLU A 283 -1.55 -1.58 -30.75
C GLU A 283 -1.83 -2.06 -29.33
N ASP A 284 -2.07 -3.36 -29.16
CA ASP A 284 -2.42 -3.97 -27.87
C ASP A 284 -1.22 -4.62 -27.15
N LYS A 285 0.01 -4.51 -27.71
CA LYS A 285 1.20 -5.00 -27.00
C LYS A 285 1.37 -4.26 -25.69
N LYS A 286 1.62 -5.04 -24.62
CA LYS A 286 1.83 -4.51 -23.27
C LYS A 286 3.25 -3.99 -23.09
N ILE A 287 3.36 -2.78 -22.59
CA ILE A 287 4.61 -2.07 -22.37
C ILE A 287 4.84 -1.91 -20.87
N THR A 288 6.02 -2.34 -20.42
CA THR A 288 6.55 -2.04 -19.10
C THR A 288 7.87 -1.31 -19.29
N ALA A 289 7.91 -0.03 -18.97
CA ALA A 289 9.08 0.82 -19.16
C ALA A 289 9.09 1.99 -18.18
N ASP A 290 10.30 2.44 -17.84
CA ASP A 290 10.54 3.63 -17.02
C ASP A 290 11.50 4.57 -17.77
N PHE A 291 10.97 5.68 -18.26
CA PHE A 291 11.70 6.70 -18.99
C PHE A 291 12.05 7.85 -18.04
N THR A 292 13.30 7.96 -17.66
CA THR A 292 13.78 8.99 -16.73
C THR A 292 14.81 9.89 -17.39
N GLY A 293 14.56 11.20 -17.43
CA GLY A 293 15.52 12.23 -17.87
C GLY A 293 15.82 12.27 -19.36
N GLY A 294 15.17 11.45 -20.19
CA GLY A 294 15.40 11.40 -21.62
C GLY A 294 14.63 12.48 -22.42
N THR A 295 15.14 12.79 -23.60
CA THR A 295 14.41 13.57 -24.61
C THR A 295 13.26 12.72 -25.20
N VAL A 296 12.31 13.38 -25.88
CA VAL A 296 11.24 12.65 -26.58
C VAL A 296 11.80 11.64 -27.60
N GLY A 297 12.88 11.98 -28.30
CA GLY A 297 13.54 11.07 -29.24
C GLY A 297 14.08 9.82 -28.56
N GLU A 298 14.86 9.97 -27.51
CA GLU A 298 15.43 8.87 -26.73
C GLU A 298 14.35 7.97 -26.10
N ASN A 299 13.25 8.55 -25.63
CA ASN A 299 12.14 7.76 -25.07
C ASN A 299 11.42 6.95 -26.17
N ILE A 300 11.25 7.53 -27.36
CA ILE A 300 10.63 6.83 -28.50
C ILE A 300 11.59 5.77 -29.08
N GLU A 301 12.89 6.03 -29.14
CA GLU A 301 13.90 5.03 -29.52
C GLU A 301 13.93 3.86 -28.55
N SER A 302 13.86 4.13 -27.23
CA SER A 302 13.78 3.09 -26.21
C SER A 302 12.49 2.27 -26.35
N LEU A 303 11.35 2.92 -26.64
CA LEU A 303 10.09 2.24 -26.91
C LEU A 303 10.17 1.36 -28.16
N ALA A 304 10.76 1.86 -29.23
CA ALA A 304 10.96 1.11 -30.46
C ALA A 304 11.87 -0.11 -30.24
N PHE A 305 12.94 0.05 -29.47
CA PHE A 305 13.83 -1.05 -29.10
C PHE A 305 13.07 -2.16 -28.36
N ILE A 306 12.24 -1.80 -27.36
CA ILE A 306 11.40 -2.77 -26.63
C ILE A 306 10.47 -3.53 -27.58
N LEU A 307 9.98 -2.87 -28.64
CA LEU A 307 9.06 -3.44 -29.63
C LEU A 307 9.75 -4.22 -30.73
N GLY A 308 11.08 -4.12 -30.86
CA GLY A 308 11.86 -4.66 -31.99
C GLY A 308 11.56 -3.92 -33.30
N LEU A 309 11.38 -2.58 -33.23
CA LEU A 309 11.06 -1.70 -34.33
C LEU A 309 12.17 -0.67 -34.55
N GLU A 310 12.26 -0.13 -35.79
CA GLU A 310 13.12 1.00 -36.12
C GLU A 310 12.36 2.32 -36.02
N VAL A 311 13.08 3.41 -35.69
CA VAL A 311 12.50 4.77 -35.64
C VAL A 311 12.92 5.58 -36.82
N GLN A 312 11.95 6.16 -37.52
CA GLN A 312 12.19 7.19 -38.50
C GLN A 312 11.55 8.49 -38.05
N LYS A 313 12.33 9.56 -37.92
CA LYS A 313 11.82 10.88 -37.58
C LYS A 313 11.57 11.71 -38.85
N LYS A 314 10.36 12.29 -38.93
CA LYS A 314 9.99 13.26 -39.96
C LYS A 314 9.37 14.47 -39.28
N GLU A 315 10.08 15.58 -39.23
CA GLU A 315 9.67 16.79 -38.52
C GLU A 315 9.27 16.50 -37.07
N ASN A 316 7.99 16.68 -36.73
CA ASN A 316 7.43 16.41 -35.40
C ASN A 316 6.73 15.04 -35.30
N THR A 317 6.93 14.16 -36.28
CA THR A 317 6.32 12.82 -36.33
C THR A 317 7.41 11.76 -36.24
N TYR A 318 7.23 10.78 -35.34
CA TYR A 318 8.04 9.59 -35.27
C TYR A 318 7.29 8.41 -35.84
N ILE A 319 7.93 7.64 -36.71
CA ILE A 319 7.35 6.49 -37.38
C ILE A 319 8.11 5.26 -36.91
N LEU A 320 7.41 4.38 -36.21
CA LEU A 320 7.93 3.06 -35.79
C LEU A 320 7.59 2.05 -36.89
N LYS A 321 8.58 1.36 -37.42
CA LYS A 321 8.43 0.37 -38.50
C LYS A 321 9.35 -0.83 -38.25
N LYS A 322 9.01 -1.96 -38.89
CA LYS A 322 9.89 -3.14 -38.93
C LYS A 322 11.10 -2.88 -39.79
#